data_c388fb13466202a3d1479773a6ce81f0
#
_entry.id   c388fb13466202a3d1479773a6ce81f0
#
_cell.length_a   1.000
_cell.length_b   1.000
_cell.length_c   1.000
_cell.angle_alpha   90.00
_cell.angle_beta   90.00
_cell.angle_gamma   90.00
#
_symmetry.space_group_name_H-M   'P 1'
#
loop_
_entity.id
_entity.type
_entity.pdbx_description
1 polymer ?
#
loop_
_entity_poly.entity_id
_entity_poly.type
_entity_poly.pdbx_seq_one_letter_code
_entity_poly.pdbx_strand_id
1 'polypeptide(L)'
;MSIVTFYRGHPNPPKTTMPAHLGANAIITCNGKLLLEKRRDSDVWGLVGGGVKKYETEVQAMAREVYEELGIRIPKERFKKLAVYGEPGRIAAYRDGSVWRMVIVAFGLALEEEPQMRISAESKDLRFFSKEELRDIEIAITHEDIVEDWFLNR
;
A
#
# COMPACT_ATOMS: atom_id res chain seq x y z
N MET A 1 -16.57 -10.73 3.20
CA MET A 1 -15.62 -11.85 3.06
C MET A 1 -14.47 -11.44 2.16
N SER A 2 -13.26 -11.60 2.65
CA SER A 2 -12.07 -11.15 1.90
C SER A 2 -11.78 -12.04 0.70
N ILE A 3 -11.34 -11.42 -0.41
CA ILE A 3 -10.87 -12.12 -1.62
C ILE A 3 -9.40 -12.48 -1.47
N VAL A 4 -8.66 -11.74 -0.65
CA VAL A 4 -7.22 -11.93 -0.44
C VAL A 4 -6.91 -12.02 1.05
N THR A 5 -5.94 -12.87 1.40
CA THR A 5 -5.39 -12.97 2.75
C THR A 5 -3.90 -12.66 2.68
N PHE A 6 -3.45 -11.78 3.56
CA PHE A 6 -2.05 -11.38 3.60
C PHE A 6 -1.30 -12.07 4.73
N TYR A 7 -0.03 -12.43 4.47
CA TYR A 7 0.86 -13.07 5.45
C TYR A 7 2.18 -12.32 5.49
N ARG A 8 2.78 -12.27 6.67
CA ARG A 8 4.14 -11.77 6.88
C ARG A 8 4.69 -12.40 8.16
N GLY A 9 5.83 -13.11 8.03
CA GLY A 9 6.46 -13.76 9.17
C GLY A 9 5.66 -14.92 9.78
N HIS A 10 4.70 -15.44 9.03
CA HIS A 10 3.90 -16.59 9.50
C HIS A 10 4.77 -17.86 9.52
N PRO A 11 4.68 -18.71 10.56
CA PRO A 11 5.51 -19.91 10.65
C PRO A 11 5.23 -20.93 9.54
N ASN A 12 4.01 -20.97 9.01
CA ASN A 12 3.62 -21.88 7.94
C ASN A 12 2.85 -21.13 6.85
N PRO A 13 3.52 -20.24 6.10
CA PRO A 13 2.82 -19.50 5.05
C PRO A 13 2.46 -20.43 3.89
N PRO A 14 1.40 -20.11 3.14
CA PRO A 14 1.10 -20.87 1.93
C PRO A 14 2.25 -20.76 0.94
N LYS A 15 2.48 -21.82 0.18
CA LYS A 15 3.52 -21.83 -0.85
C LYS A 15 3.10 -20.96 -2.02
N THR A 16 4.04 -20.16 -2.54
CA THR A 16 3.77 -19.32 -3.70
C THR A 16 3.53 -20.17 -4.94
N THR A 17 2.52 -19.80 -5.71
CA THR A 17 2.17 -20.46 -6.98
C THR A 17 2.46 -19.57 -8.17
N MET A 18 2.70 -18.28 -7.93
CA MET A 18 2.86 -17.26 -8.96
C MET A 18 4.23 -16.59 -8.82
N PRO A 19 4.69 -15.87 -9.86
CA PRO A 19 5.91 -15.06 -9.76
C PRO A 19 5.76 -13.96 -8.70
N ALA A 20 6.89 -13.38 -8.27
CA ALA A 20 6.86 -12.26 -7.35
C ALA A 20 6.12 -11.07 -7.98
N HIS A 21 5.28 -10.41 -7.18
CA HIS A 21 4.52 -9.24 -7.60
C HIS A 21 5.23 -7.98 -7.11
N LEU A 22 5.69 -7.16 -8.05
CA LEU A 22 6.32 -5.88 -7.73
C LEU A 22 5.26 -4.79 -7.66
N GLY A 23 5.18 -4.14 -6.51
CA GLY A 23 4.25 -3.03 -6.29
C GLY A 23 4.97 -1.79 -5.79
N ALA A 24 4.31 -0.64 -5.93
CA ALA A 24 4.76 0.64 -5.39
C ALA A 24 3.64 1.19 -4.49
N ASN A 25 3.98 1.49 -3.24
CA ASN A 25 3.04 2.02 -2.25
C ASN A 25 3.62 3.24 -1.56
N ALA A 26 2.75 4.18 -1.20
CA ALA A 26 3.18 5.48 -0.69
C ALA A 26 2.77 5.71 0.76
N ILE A 27 3.71 6.21 1.54
CA ILE A 27 3.47 6.87 2.82
C ILE A 27 3.12 8.33 2.48
N ILE A 28 1.83 8.62 2.38
CA ILE A 28 1.32 9.94 2.06
C ILE A 28 0.88 10.61 3.36
N THR A 29 1.59 11.68 3.72
CA THR A 29 1.32 12.37 4.98
C THR A 29 0.82 13.80 4.74
N CYS A 30 -0.02 14.27 5.66
CA CYS A 30 -0.52 15.63 5.68
C CYS A 30 -0.90 15.99 7.11
N ASN A 31 -0.35 17.09 7.62
CA ASN A 31 -0.66 17.58 8.97
C ASN A 31 -0.52 16.50 10.06
N GLY A 32 0.53 15.69 9.98
CA GLY A 32 0.81 14.65 10.97
C GLY A 32 -0.07 13.42 10.85
N LYS A 33 -0.83 13.30 9.78
CA LYS A 33 -1.71 12.15 9.53
C LYS A 33 -1.26 11.37 8.30
N LEU A 34 -1.59 10.10 8.27
CA LEU A 34 -1.25 9.17 7.18
C LEU A 34 -2.51 8.80 6.40
N LEU A 35 -2.43 8.88 5.07
CA LEU A 35 -3.50 8.44 4.19
C LEU A 35 -3.49 6.94 4.02
N LEU A 36 -4.62 6.31 4.27
CA LEU A 36 -4.84 4.90 3.99
C LEU A 36 -6.10 4.73 3.15
N GLU A 37 -6.13 3.64 2.39
CA GLU A 37 -7.32 3.24 1.67
C GLU A 37 -7.86 1.93 2.25
N LYS A 38 -9.18 1.79 2.30
CA LYS A 38 -9.82 0.54 2.63
C LYS A 38 -10.20 -0.15 1.33
N ARG A 39 -9.58 -1.28 1.06
CA ARG A 39 -9.76 -2.00 -0.21
C ARG A 39 -11.05 -2.81 -0.19
N ARG A 40 -11.66 -2.95 -1.36
CA ARG A 40 -12.85 -3.80 -1.50
C ARG A 40 -12.52 -5.29 -1.45
N ASP A 41 -11.27 -5.65 -1.80
CA ASP A 41 -10.86 -7.05 -1.91
C ASP A 41 -10.43 -7.68 -0.57
N SER A 42 -10.16 -6.90 0.46
CA SER A 42 -9.56 -7.42 1.70
C SER A 42 -10.22 -6.96 3.00
N ASP A 43 -11.05 -5.95 2.98
CA ASP A 43 -11.67 -5.34 4.17
C ASP A 43 -10.68 -4.78 5.20
N VAL A 44 -9.42 -4.66 4.85
CA VAL A 44 -8.40 -4.03 5.71
C VAL A 44 -7.94 -2.73 5.07
N TRP A 45 -7.31 -1.88 5.89
CA TRP A 45 -6.71 -0.65 5.42
C TRP A 45 -5.30 -0.93 4.89
N GLY A 46 -4.91 -0.21 3.86
CA GLY A 46 -3.58 -0.34 3.29
C GLY A 46 -3.06 0.97 2.74
N LEU A 47 -1.78 0.96 2.38
CA LEU A 47 -1.14 2.11 1.74
C LEU A 47 -1.65 2.24 0.31
N VAL A 48 -1.80 3.47 -0.14
CA VAL A 48 -2.16 3.77 -1.54
C VAL A 48 -1.08 3.27 -2.47
N GLY A 49 -1.46 2.56 -3.52
CA GLY A 49 -0.52 2.05 -4.50
C GLY A 49 -1.03 0.80 -5.21
N GLY A 50 -0.17 0.19 -5.97
CA GLY A 50 -0.50 -1.00 -6.75
C GLY A 50 0.67 -1.52 -7.55
N GLY A 51 0.39 -2.41 -8.50
CA GLY A 51 1.41 -3.09 -9.28
C GLY A 51 2.18 -2.19 -10.23
N VAL A 52 3.48 -2.45 -10.36
CA VAL A 52 4.33 -1.80 -11.36
C VAL A 52 4.14 -2.54 -12.68
N LYS A 53 3.78 -1.83 -13.73
CA LYS A 53 3.59 -2.40 -15.05
C LYS A 53 4.94 -2.66 -15.73
N LYS A 54 4.94 -3.59 -16.70
CA LYS A 54 6.15 -4.07 -17.36
C LYS A 54 7.05 -2.97 -17.94
N TYR A 55 6.45 -1.90 -18.44
CA TYR A 55 7.19 -0.84 -19.14
C TYR A 55 7.31 0.46 -18.34
N GLU A 56 6.97 0.44 -17.06
CA GLU A 56 7.11 1.65 -16.25
C GLU A 56 8.18 1.48 -15.18
N THR A 57 8.78 2.61 -14.78
CA THR A 57 9.66 2.63 -13.61
C THR A 57 8.80 2.59 -12.35
N GLU A 58 9.43 2.27 -11.22
CA GLU A 58 8.75 2.23 -9.93
C GLU A 58 8.07 3.57 -9.60
N VAL A 59 8.77 4.69 -9.81
CA VAL A 59 8.21 6.01 -9.50
C VAL A 59 7.11 6.41 -10.49
N GLN A 60 7.21 5.99 -11.75
CA GLN A 60 6.12 6.19 -12.72
C GLN A 60 4.87 5.44 -12.27
N ALA A 61 5.03 4.20 -11.81
CA ALA A 61 3.93 3.40 -11.27
C ALA A 61 3.32 4.10 -10.05
N MET A 62 4.16 4.63 -9.17
CA MET A 62 3.67 5.33 -7.98
C MET A 62 2.80 6.53 -8.33
N ALA A 63 3.27 7.36 -9.25
CA ALA A 63 2.51 8.53 -9.69
C ALA A 63 1.20 8.13 -10.37
N ARG A 64 1.23 7.09 -11.20
CA ARG A 64 0.03 6.57 -11.88
C ARG A 64 -0.99 6.03 -10.88
N GLU A 65 -0.54 5.22 -9.91
CA GLU A 65 -1.44 4.65 -8.90
C GLU A 65 -2.09 5.74 -8.05
N VAL A 66 -1.34 6.76 -7.66
CA VAL A 66 -1.90 7.89 -6.92
C VAL A 66 -2.98 8.59 -7.75
N TYR A 67 -2.74 8.76 -9.04
CA TYR A 67 -3.75 9.35 -9.92
C TYR A 67 -5.00 8.47 -10.03
N GLU A 68 -4.81 7.17 -10.24
CA GLU A 68 -5.93 6.23 -10.38
C GLU A 68 -6.74 6.10 -9.08
N GLU A 69 -6.06 6.03 -7.94
CA GLU A 69 -6.69 5.81 -6.64
C GLU A 69 -7.32 7.08 -6.06
N LEU A 70 -6.67 8.23 -6.22
CA LEU A 70 -7.07 9.47 -5.56
C LEU A 70 -7.62 10.53 -6.51
N GLY A 71 -7.37 10.40 -7.80
CA GLY A 71 -7.77 11.39 -8.78
C GLY A 71 -6.90 12.64 -8.81
N ILE A 72 -5.71 12.61 -8.20
CA ILE A 72 -4.81 13.76 -8.16
C ILE A 72 -3.51 13.47 -8.91
N ARG A 73 -3.02 14.47 -9.64
CA ARG A 73 -1.76 14.37 -10.38
C ARG A 73 -0.63 14.96 -9.54
N ILE A 74 0.30 14.10 -9.16
CA ILE A 74 1.51 14.50 -8.43
C ILE A 74 2.70 14.21 -9.34
N PRO A 75 3.58 15.19 -9.60
CA PRO A 75 4.79 14.94 -10.38
C PRO A 75 5.63 13.84 -9.73
N LYS A 76 6.20 12.97 -10.54
CA LYS A 76 7.00 11.85 -10.02
C LYS A 76 8.18 12.31 -9.16
N GLU A 77 8.70 13.50 -9.39
CA GLU A 77 9.81 14.07 -8.64
C GLU A 77 9.46 14.37 -7.18
N ARG A 78 8.16 14.46 -6.86
CA ARG A 78 7.66 14.67 -5.51
C ARG A 78 7.76 13.41 -4.65
N PHE A 79 7.83 12.24 -5.27
CA PHE A 79 7.91 10.97 -4.54
C PHE A 79 9.37 10.65 -4.21
N LYS A 80 9.61 10.34 -2.94
CA LYS A 80 10.94 9.96 -2.47
C LYS A 80 10.96 8.46 -2.18
N LYS A 81 11.84 7.71 -2.83
CA LYS A 81 12.00 6.28 -2.55
C LYS A 81 12.57 6.10 -1.15
N LEU A 82 11.87 5.32 -0.33
CA LEU A 82 12.23 5.10 1.08
C LEU A 82 12.95 3.77 1.29
N ALA A 83 12.36 2.67 0.82
CA ALA A 83 12.88 1.33 1.05
C ALA A 83 12.19 0.31 0.15
N VAL A 84 12.72 -0.91 0.13
CA VAL A 84 12.11 -2.05 -0.55
C VAL A 84 11.84 -3.14 0.48
N TYR A 85 10.63 -3.69 0.45
CA TYR A 85 10.17 -4.75 1.33
C TYR A 85 9.83 -5.98 0.50
N GLY A 86 10.67 -6.98 0.52
CA GLY A 86 10.51 -8.12 -0.39
C GLY A 86 10.98 -9.45 0.18
N GLU A 87 10.95 -9.64 1.49
CA GLU A 87 11.31 -10.92 2.08
C GLU A 87 10.33 -12.03 1.64
N PRO A 88 10.79 -13.30 1.55
CA PRO A 88 9.95 -14.39 1.01
C PRO A 88 8.65 -14.64 1.75
N GLY A 89 8.56 -14.28 3.03
CA GLY A 89 7.36 -14.48 3.84
C GLY A 89 6.28 -13.42 3.66
N ARG A 90 6.50 -12.43 2.80
CA ARG A 90 5.52 -11.38 2.50
C ARG A 90 4.64 -11.87 1.35
N ILE A 91 3.42 -12.30 1.68
CA ILE A 91 2.59 -13.09 0.77
C ILE A 91 1.16 -12.57 0.71
N ALA A 92 0.59 -12.59 -0.51
CA ALA A 92 -0.82 -12.39 -0.74
C ALA A 92 -1.42 -13.66 -1.36
N ALA A 93 -2.37 -14.27 -0.67
CA ALA A 93 -3.05 -15.48 -1.12
C ALA A 93 -4.48 -15.14 -1.50
N TYR A 94 -4.84 -15.38 -2.75
CA TYR A 94 -6.17 -15.05 -3.27
C TYR A 94 -7.10 -16.26 -3.22
N ARG A 95 -8.39 -15.99 -3.17
CA ARG A 95 -9.44 -17.03 -3.11
C ARG A 95 -9.40 -17.97 -4.31
N ASP A 96 -8.92 -17.51 -5.48
CA ASP A 96 -8.80 -18.33 -6.68
C ASP A 96 -7.66 -19.37 -6.58
N GLY A 97 -6.91 -19.37 -5.49
CA GLY A 97 -5.78 -20.28 -5.27
C GLY A 97 -4.43 -19.70 -5.66
N SER A 98 -4.39 -18.52 -6.27
CA SER A 98 -3.10 -17.90 -6.62
C SER A 98 -2.44 -17.33 -5.36
N VAL A 99 -1.14 -17.60 -5.20
CA VAL A 99 -0.35 -17.16 -4.05
C VAL A 99 0.90 -16.46 -4.55
N TRP A 100 1.05 -15.19 -4.17
CA TRP A 100 2.08 -14.31 -4.67
C TRP A 100 3.03 -13.88 -3.56
N ARG A 101 4.32 -13.87 -3.86
CA ARG A 101 5.28 -13.12 -3.02
C ARG A 101 5.15 -11.65 -3.40
N MET A 102 5.04 -10.79 -2.38
CA MET A 102 4.90 -9.36 -2.57
C MET A 102 6.25 -8.68 -2.39
N VAL A 103 6.67 -7.91 -3.39
CA VAL A 103 7.84 -7.02 -3.30
C VAL A 103 7.31 -5.60 -3.41
N ILE A 104 7.46 -4.84 -2.34
CA ILE A 104 6.87 -3.50 -2.24
C ILE A 104 7.98 -2.46 -2.19
N VAL A 105 7.94 -1.53 -3.15
CA VAL A 105 8.80 -0.34 -3.11
C VAL A 105 8.01 0.76 -2.41
N ALA A 106 8.49 1.20 -1.26
CA ALA A 106 7.83 2.23 -0.47
C ALA A 106 8.35 3.61 -0.87
N PHE A 107 7.42 4.53 -1.13
CA PHE A 107 7.71 5.93 -1.42
C PHE A 107 7.10 6.82 -0.35
N GLY A 108 7.71 7.99 -0.14
CA GLY A 108 7.17 9.03 0.72
C GLY A 108 6.65 10.19 -0.11
N LEU A 109 5.55 10.77 0.33
CA LEU A 109 4.97 11.98 -0.24
C LEU A 109 4.36 12.81 0.89
N ALA A 110 4.89 14.00 1.11
CA ALA A 110 4.36 14.93 2.11
C ALA A 110 3.51 15.98 1.40
N LEU A 111 2.27 16.13 1.83
CA LEU A 111 1.34 17.13 1.32
C LEU A 111 1.15 18.22 2.36
N GLU A 112 1.07 19.47 1.93
CA GLU A 112 0.86 20.61 2.82
C GLU A 112 -0.60 20.77 3.20
N GLU A 113 -1.51 20.37 2.30
CA GLU A 113 -2.95 20.45 2.50
C GLU A 113 -3.59 19.14 2.09
N GLU A 114 -4.69 18.76 2.77
CA GLU A 114 -5.48 17.61 2.35
C GLU A 114 -6.11 17.91 1.00
N PRO A 115 -5.83 17.08 -0.02
CA PRO A 115 -6.37 17.30 -1.35
C PRO A 115 -7.83 16.88 -1.43
N GLN A 116 -8.55 17.40 -2.39
CA GLN A 116 -9.83 16.81 -2.77
C GLN A 116 -9.55 15.50 -3.48
N MET A 117 -10.04 14.40 -2.91
CA MET A 117 -9.78 13.07 -3.43
C MET A 117 -11.06 12.45 -3.98
N ARG A 118 -10.86 11.60 -4.99
CA ARG A 118 -11.92 10.81 -5.58
C ARG A 118 -11.65 9.35 -5.27
N ILE A 119 -12.62 8.67 -4.64
CA ILE A 119 -12.49 7.24 -4.35
C ILE A 119 -12.63 6.46 -5.65
N SER A 120 -11.65 5.57 -5.94
CA SER A 120 -11.71 4.69 -7.10
C SER A 120 -12.70 3.56 -6.87
N ALA A 121 -13.05 2.82 -7.95
CA ALA A 121 -13.95 1.68 -7.86
C ALA A 121 -13.37 0.53 -7.01
N GLU A 122 -12.05 0.50 -6.82
CA GLU A 122 -11.36 -0.55 -6.08
C GLU A 122 -11.29 -0.30 -4.57
N SER A 123 -11.67 0.91 -4.12
CA SER A 123 -11.59 1.29 -2.71
C SER A 123 -12.96 1.50 -2.12
N LYS A 124 -13.13 1.12 -0.85
CA LYS A 124 -14.33 1.41 -0.07
C LYS A 124 -14.26 2.78 0.60
N ASP A 125 -13.07 3.20 0.98
CA ASP A 125 -12.85 4.44 1.73
C ASP A 125 -11.41 4.92 1.58
N LEU A 126 -11.24 6.23 1.73
CA LEU A 126 -9.94 6.90 1.80
C LEU A 126 -9.99 7.84 2.99
N ARG A 127 -8.99 7.75 3.88
CA ARG A 127 -9.01 8.56 5.08
C ARG A 127 -7.60 8.84 5.61
N PHE A 128 -7.41 10.06 6.11
CA PHE A 128 -6.19 10.40 6.86
C PHE A 128 -6.38 10.03 8.33
N PHE A 129 -5.39 9.31 8.87
CA PHE A 129 -5.41 8.85 10.25
C PHE A 129 -4.26 9.47 11.05
N SER A 130 -4.54 9.91 12.26
CA SER A 130 -3.50 10.24 13.23
C SER A 130 -2.85 8.95 13.76
N LYS A 131 -1.72 9.08 14.44
CA LYS A 131 -1.06 7.93 15.07
C LYS A 131 -1.98 7.23 16.07
N GLU A 132 -2.76 8.00 16.82
CA GLU A 132 -3.70 7.44 17.80
C GLU A 132 -4.82 6.67 17.11
N GLU A 133 -5.36 7.21 16.04
CA GLU A 133 -6.44 6.58 15.30
C GLU A 133 -6.03 5.26 14.66
N LEU A 134 -4.74 5.11 14.30
CA LEU A 134 -4.24 3.87 13.71
C LEU A 134 -4.33 2.66 14.64
N ARG A 135 -4.45 2.88 15.95
CA ARG A 135 -4.59 1.80 16.94
C ARG A 135 -5.92 1.08 16.85
N ASP A 136 -6.94 1.75 16.28
CA ASP A 136 -8.30 1.24 16.25
C ASP A 136 -8.69 0.61 14.93
N ILE A 137 -7.75 0.47 14.00
CA ILE A 137 -8.02 -0.10 12.68
C ILE A 137 -7.08 -1.26 12.39
N GLU A 138 -7.51 -2.13 11.49
CA GLU A 138 -6.68 -3.23 10.99
C GLU A 138 -5.97 -2.78 9.71
N ILE A 139 -4.65 -2.83 9.73
CA ILE A 139 -3.81 -2.55 8.57
C ILE A 139 -3.35 -3.89 7.98
N ALA A 140 -3.34 -4.00 6.65
CA ALA A 140 -2.83 -5.19 5.99
C ALA A 140 -1.42 -5.51 6.52
N ILE A 141 -1.21 -6.76 6.94
CA ILE A 141 0.05 -7.16 7.58
C ILE A 141 1.27 -6.93 6.66
N THR A 142 1.05 -6.98 5.35
CA THR A 142 2.11 -6.69 4.35
C THR A 142 2.47 -5.21 4.26
N HIS A 143 1.67 -4.32 4.86
CA HIS A 143 1.93 -2.88 4.91
C HIS A 143 2.25 -2.39 6.33
N GLU A 144 1.94 -3.17 7.34
CA GLU A 144 2.03 -2.75 8.74
C GLU A 144 3.44 -2.31 9.14
N ASP A 145 4.46 -3.08 8.79
CA ASP A 145 5.85 -2.75 9.11
C ASP A 145 6.34 -1.50 8.37
N ILE A 146 5.82 -1.27 7.16
CA ILE A 146 6.15 -0.06 6.39
C ILE A 146 5.60 1.17 7.13
N VAL A 147 4.36 1.08 7.60
CA VAL A 147 3.73 2.15 8.39
C VAL A 147 4.51 2.38 9.69
N GLU A 148 4.91 1.32 10.37
CA GLU A 148 5.72 1.42 11.58
C GLU A 148 7.04 2.14 11.31
N ASP A 149 7.77 1.71 10.29
CA ASP A 149 9.10 2.24 9.98
C ASP A 149 9.06 3.72 9.58
N TRP A 150 8.06 4.13 8.82
CA TRP A 150 8.07 5.44 8.15
C TRP A 150 7.04 6.43 8.68
N PHE A 151 6.16 6.02 9.57
CA PHE A 151 5.17 6.92 10.15
C PHE A 151 5.11 6.82 11.68
N LEU A 152 4.91 5.62 12.22
CA LEU A 152 4.72 5.48 13.67
C LEU A 152 5.99 5.72 14.47
N ASN A 153 7.14 5.33 13.95
CA ASN A 153 8.44 5.46 14.64
C ASN A 153 9.17 6.76 14.28
N ARG A 154 8.46 7.76 13.78
CA ARG A 154 9.05 9.04 13.37
C ARG A 154 8.58 10.19 14.23
#